data_842f173dbe531af142ba4bef98045576
#
_entry.id   842f173dbe531af142ba4bef98045576
#
_cell.length_a   1.000
_cell.length_b   1.000
_cell.length_c   1.000
_cell.angle_alpha   90.00
_cell.angle_beta   90.00
_cell.angle_gamma   90.00
#
_symmetry.space_group_name_H-M   'P 1'
#
loop_
_entity.id
_entity.type
_entity.pdbx_description
1 polymer ?
#
loop_
_entity_poly.entity_id
_entity_poly.type
_entity_poly.pdbx_seq_one_letter_code
_entity_poly.pdbx_strand_id
1 'polypeptide(L)'
;MPRKVIIDCDMGIDDAVAISMLLFDSRFEILAVTASEGCVAAAQANSNLQAMVSLLDPDRYPRLGMASPAEHAPPVDTRYLYGEDGLGNSNFEASMRHSALPAEKLIIDTVRANPDQVTILCLGPATNLAKALRREPNLASQIDQIIMTGGSMDGHGNVTACSEFNFHFDPVSAKTILNSRTTKTLVPLDITRQVTFGLEFLEELPAESSRCGYFLRQILPFAFRSYRQHLGQETILLNDTVGALVLLKPELFQTELVPCDVETEGQLTRGMLVSDRRNLPEGRPNVHVVTGLMATQVRQFIVDQLVVSGNASA
;
A
#
# COMPACT_ATOMS: atom_id res chain seq x y z
N MET A 1 15.13 9.57 -16.98
CA MET A 1 14.97 8.12 -16.83
C MET A 1 13.75 7.86 -15.95
N PRO A 2 12.97 6.81 -16.16
CA PRO A 2 11.87 6.49 -15.28
C PRO A 2 12.37 6.20 -13.86
N ARG A 3 11.55 6.54 -12.86
CA ARG A 3 11.85 6.29 -11.46
C ARG A 3 11.66 4.82 -11.14
N LYS A 4 12.66 4.20 -10.51
CA LYS A 4 12.63 2.77 -10.16
C LYS A 4 11.86 2.56 -8.87
N VAL A 5 10.89 1.64 -8.90
CA VAL A 5 9.97 1.40 -7.79
C VAL A 5 9.87 -0.08 -7.46
N ILE A 6 9.82 -0.39 -6.17
CA ILE A 6 9.31 -1.65 -5.62
C ILE A 6 7.99 -1.32 -4.93
N ILE A 7 6.93 -2.11 -5.19
CA ILE A 7 5.65 -2.02 -4.49
C ILE A 7 5.55 -3.22 -3.55
N ASP A 8 5.32 -2.98 -2.25
CA ASP A 8 5.06 -4.00 -1.24
C ASP A 8 3.63 -3.83 -0.72
N CYS A 9 2.77 -4.85 -0.88
CA CYS A 9 1.32 -4.74 -0.75
C CYS A 9 0.69 -6.03 -0.20
N ASP A 10 -0.45 -5.97 0.47
CA ASP A 10 -1.14 -7.14 0.98
C ASP A 10 -2.32 -7.60 0.11
N MET A 11 -2.42 -7.02 -1.09
CA MET A 11 -3.30 -7.44 -2.18
C MET A 11 -4.79 -7.34 -1.88
N GLY A 12 -5.20 -6.27 -1.20
CA GLY A 12 -6.57 -5.83 -1.09
C GLY A 12 -7.10 -5.10 -2.34
N ILE A 13 -8.37 -4.67 -2.29
CA ILE A 13 -9.00 -3.95 -3.42
C ILE A 13 -8.30 -2.62 -3.69
N ASP A 14 -7.91 -1.88 -2.67
CA ASP A 14 -7.26 -0.57 -2.78
C ASP A 14 -5.81 -0.67 -3.24
N ASP A 15 -5.05 -1.69 -2.79
CA ASP A 15 -3.75 -2.06 -3.39
C ASP A 15 -3.88 -2.30 -4.89
N ALA A 16 -4.88 -3.08 -5.27
CA ALA A 16 -5.11 -3.43 -6.67
C ALA A 16 -5.41 -2.21 -7.54
N VAL A 17 -6.13 -1.21 -7.03
CA VAL A 17 -6.35 0.08 -7.72
C VAL A 17 -5.03 0.84 -7.84
N ALA A 18 -4.24 0.94 -6.76
CA ALA A 18 -2.94 1.62 -6.74
C ALA A 18 -1.95 1.02 -7.76
N ILE A 19 -1.85 -0.32 -7.77
CA ILE A 19 -0.97 -1.05 -8.68
C ILE A 19 -1.42 -0.86 -10.14
N SER A 20 -2.75 -0.87 -10.40
CA SER A 20 -3.30 -0.64 -11.74
C SER A 20 -2.91 0.73 -12.31
N MET A 21 -2.81 1.75 -11.47
CA MET A 21 -2.34 3.07 -11.91
C MET A 21 -0.83 3.08 -12.21
N LEU A 22 -0.03 2.40 -11.39
CA LEU A 22 1.43 2.47 -11.48
C LEU A 22 2.01 1.61 -12.58
N LEU A 23 1.42 0.43 -12.87
CA LEU A 23 1.95 -0.50 -13.87
C LEU A 23 1.96 0.06 -15.30
N PHE A 24 1.05 1.01 -15.60
CA PHE A 24 0.92 1.61 -16.93
C PHE A 24 1.44 3.05 -17.01
N ASP A 25 2.08 3.54 -15.96
CA ASP A 25 2.63 4.89 -15.94
C ASP A 25 4.10 4.89 -16.39
N SER A 26 4.37 5.42 -17.58
CA SER A 26 5.71 5.44 -18.17
C SER A 26 6.77 6.26 -17.39
N ARG A 27 6.35 7.06 -16.42
CA ARG A 27 7.25 7.80 -15.52
C ARG A 27 7.97 6.87 -14.54
N PHE A 28 7.44 5.64 -14.34
CA PHE A 28 7.96 4.67 -13.40
C PHE A 28 8.43 3.38 -14.09
N GLU A 29 9.44 2.79 -13.52
CA GLU A 29 9.89 1.43 -13.82
C GLU A 29 9.61 0.57 -12.58
N ILE A 30 8.53 -0.21 -12.63
CA ILE A 30 8.18 -1.11 -11.54
C ILE A 30 9.09 -2.34 -11.64
N LEU A 31 10.16 -2.35 -10.82
CA LEU A 31 11.16 -3.42 -10.82
C LEU A 31 10.63 -4.70 -10.20
N ALA A 32 9.83 -4.54 -9.14
CA ALA A 32 9.23 -5.66 -8.42
C ALA A 32 7.90 -5.25 -7.76
N VAL A 33 7.01 -6.22 -7.63
CA VAL A 33 5.85 -6.16 -6.73
C VAL A 33 5.96 -7.34 -5.76
N THR A 34 5.89 -7.06 -4.46
CA THR A 34 6.00 -8.06 -3.40
C THR A 34 4.69 -8.16 -2.63
N ALA A 35 4.19 -9.38 -2.49
CA ALA A 35 3.03 -9.63 -1.64
C ALA A 35 3.45 -9.72 -0.18
N SER A 36 2.62 -9.24 0.73
CA SER A 36 2.70 -9.45 2.18
C SER A 36 1.43 -10.09 2.71
N GLU A 37 1.49 -10.73 3.86
CA GLU A 37 0.30 -11.10 4.59
C GLU A 37 -0.29 -9.85 5.24
N GLY A 38 -1.60 -9.72 5.19
CA GLY A 38 -2.31 -8.57 5.74
C GLY A 38 -3.83 -8.77 5.64
N CYS A 39 -4.50 -8.09 4.72
CA CYS A 39 -5.95 -8.20 4.52
C CYS A 39 -6.38 -9.63 4.15
N VAL A 40 -5.48 -10.42 3.57
CA VAL A 40 -5.63 -11.85 3.35
C VAL A 40 -4.38 -12.61 3.78
N ALA A 41 -4.50 -13.93 3.97
CA ALA A 41 -3.37 -14.79 4.29
C ALA A 41 -2.30 -14.77 3.17
N ALA A 42 -1.04 -15.00 3.53
CA ALA A 42 0.11 -14.97 2.61
C ALA A 42 -0.12 -15.77 1.31
N ALA A 43 -0.71 -16.97 1.41
CA ALA A 43 -0.99 -17.80 0.24
C ALA A 43 -1.98 -17.13 -0.72
N GLN A 44 -3.03 -16.49 -0.18
CA GLN A 44 -4.02 -15.79 -0.99
C GLN A 44 -3.45 -14.51 -1.60
N ALA A 45 -2.68 -13.71 -0.84
CA ALA A 45 -1.99 -12.52 -1.36
C ALA A 45 -1.06 -12.88 -2.53
N ASN A 46 -0.33 -13.99 -2.41
CA ASN A 46 0.52 -14.52 -3.48
C ASN A 46 -0.27 -14.89 -4.74
N SER A 47 -1.43 -15.54 -4.57
CA SER A 47 -2.33 -15.90 -5.66
C SER A 47 -2.90 -14.65 -6.34
N ASN A 48 -3.37 -13.68 -5.55
CA ASN A 48 -3.92 -12.43 -6.04
C ASN A 48 -2.90 -11.64 -6.86
N LEU A 49 -1.67 -11.50 -6.36
CA LEU A 49 -0.61 -10.80 -7.07
C LEU A 49 -0.32 -11.43 -8.43
N GLN A 50 -0.21 -12.75 -8.49
CA GLN A 50 0.03 -13.46 -9.75
C GLN A 50 -1.14 -13.31 -10.72
N ALA A 51 -2.37 -13.49 -10.23
CA ALA A 51 -3.59 -13.36 -11.02
C ALA A 51 -3.73 -11.93 -11.59
N MET A 52 -3.55 -10.92 -10.75
CA MET A 52 -3.64 -9.51 -11.16
C MET A 52 -2.62 -9.16 -12.25
N VAL A 53 -1.34 -9.44 -12.02
CA VAL A 53 -0.29 -9.10 -13.00
C VAL A 53 -0.48 -9.87 -14.31
N SER A 54 -0.91 -11.14 -14.24
CA SER A 54 -1.21 -11.93 -15.44
C SER A 54 -2.41 -11.39 -16.23
N LEU A 55 -3.45 -10.90 -15.54
CA LEU A 55 -4.65 -10.36 -16.17
C LEU A 55 -4.40 -8.98 -16.78
N LEU A 56 -3.69 -8.12 -16.05
CA LEU A 56 -3.34 -6.78 -16.53
C LEU A 56 -2.33 -6.83 -17.67
N ASP A 57 -1.46 -7.84 -17.73
CA ASP A 57 -0.50 -8.11 -18.81
C ASP A 57 0.27 -6.85 -19.25
N PRO A 58 1.01 -6.19 -18.34
CA PRO A 58 1.72 -4.97 -18.68
C PRO A 58 2.89 -5.23 -19.63
N ASP A 59 3.24 -4.26 -20.50
CA ASP A 59 4.37 -4.37 -21.45
C ASP A 59 5.69 -4.76 -20.79
N ARG A 60 5.87 -4.33 -19.52
CA ARG A 60 7.02 -4.70 -18.68
C ARG A 60 6.54 -5.41 -17.44
N TYR A 61 6.76 -6.70 -17.39
CA TYR A 61 6.44 -7.51 -16.22
C TYR A 61 7.38 -7.20 -15.06
N PRO A 62 6.86 -6.78 -13.89
CA PRO A 62 7.66 -6.68 -12.69
C PRO A 62 8.07 -8.08 -12.20
N ARG A 63 9.18 -8.16 -11.46
CA ARG A 63 9.49 -9.40 -10.72
C ARG A 63 8.51 -9.54 -9.57
N LEU A 64 8.06 -10.78 -9.29
CA LEU A 64 7.10 -11.03 -8.22
C LEU A 64 7.79 -11.63 -7.00
N GLY A 65 7.54 -11.04 -5.82
CA GLY A 65 8.01 -11.52 -4.53
C GLY A 65 6.88 -12.11 -3.72
N MET A 66 7.08 -13.30 -3.16
CA MET A 66 6.05 -14.02 -2.43
C MET A 66 6.13 -13.79 -0.93
N ALA A 67 4.99 -13.50 -0.33
CA ALA A 67 4.80 -13.39 1.10
C ALA A 67 5.12 -14.71 1.80
N SER A 68 5.72 -14.61 2.98
CA SER A 68 5.72 -15.67 3.99
C SER A 68 4.70 -15.32 5.08
N PRO A 69 4.11 -16.32 5.77
CA PRO A 69 3.25 -16.04 6.90
C PRO A 69 3.91 -15.13 7.93
N ALA A 70 3.14 -14.21 8.51
CA ALA A 70 3.61 -13.34 9.56
C ALA A 70 3.80 -14.13 10.88
N GLU A 71 4.88 -13.84 11.62
CA GLU A 71 5.20 -14.57 12.85
C GLU A 71 4.22 -14.27 13.98
N HIS A 72 3.64 -13.09 14.01
CA HIS A 72 2.79 -12.57 15.09
C HIS A 72 1.57 -11.79 14.59
N ALA A 73 0.96 -12.26 13.48
CA ALA A 73 -0.26 -11.65 12.98
C ALA A 73 -1.38 -11.69 14.04
N PRO A 74 -2.05 -10.57 14.31
CA PRO A 74 -3.22 -10.56 15.17
C PRO A 74 -4.38 -11.27 14.44
N PRO A 75 -5.36 -11.81 15.19
CA PRO A 75 -6.55 -12.41 14.59
C PRO A 75 -7.51 -11.30 14.08
N VAL A 76 -7.11 -10.59 13.03
CA VAL A 76 -7.94 -9.57 12.38
C VAL A 76 -8.61 -10.20 11.17
N ASP A 77 -9.93 -10.10 11.10
CA ASP A 77 -10.72 -10.57 9.96
C ASP A 77 -11.21 -9.36 9.15
N THR A 78 -10.67 -9.17 7.96
CA THR A 78 -11.03 -8.09 7.04
C THR A 78 -11.87 -8.57 5.85
N ARG A 79 -12.25 -9.87 5.81
CA ARG A 79 -13.02 -10.46 4.71
C ARG A 79 -14.37 -9.78 4.49
N TYR A 80 -14.93 -9.20 5.53
CA TYR A 80 -16.16 -8.42 5.42
C TYR A 80 -16.01 -7.16 4.56
N LEU A 81 -14.78 -6.61 4.41
CA LEU A 81 -14.49 -5.44 3.56
C LEU A 81 -13.96 -5.83 2.17
N TYR A 82 -13.11 -6.85 2.10
CA TYR A 82 -12.36 -7.19 0.89
C TYR A 82 -12.84 -8.48 0.20
N GLY A 83 -13.76 -9.26 0.83
CA GLY A 83 -14.16 -10.59 0.34
C GLY A 83 -13.25 -11.70 0.87
N GLU A 84 -13.66 -12.96 0.70
CA GLU A 84 -12.90 -14.13 1.14
C GLU A 84 -11.54 -14.23 0.45
N ASP A 85 -11.47 -13.75 -0.80
CA ASP A 85 -10.26 -13.76 -1.62
C ASP A 85 -9.45 -12.44 -1.55
N GLY A 86 -9.96 -11.40 -0.85
CA GLY A 86 -9.34 -10.08 -0.80
C GLY A 86 -9.60 -9.18 -2.02
N LEU A 87 -10.17 -9.72 -3.09
CA LEU A 87 -10.49 -9.03 -4.34
C LEU A 87 -11.98 -9.08 -4.68
N GLY A 88 -12.83 -8.96 -3.64
CA GLY A 88 -14.28 -8.88 -3.81
C GLY A 88 -14.97 -10.16 -4.23
N ASN A 89 -14.40 -11.32 -3.90
CA ASN A 89 -14.86 -12.66 -4.30
C ASN A 89 -14.85 -12.87 -5.82
N SER A 90 -13.94 -12.20 -6.51
CA SER A 90 -13.79 -12.33 -7.97
C SER A 90 -13.16 -13.66 -8.39
N ASN A 91 -12.43 -14.31 -7.48
CA ASN A 91 -11.79 -15.61 -7.67
C ASN A 91 -10.95 -15.72 -8.96
N PHE A 92 -10.15 -14.68 -9.24
CA PHE A 92 -9.25 -14.69 -10.39
C PHE A 92 -8.24 -15.84 -10.28
N GLU A 93 -8.06 -16.56 -11.38
CA GLU A 93 -7.11 -17.67 -11.41
C GLU A 93 -5.67 -17.16 -11.59
N ALA A 94 -4.76 -17.63 -10.73
CA ALA A 94 -3.35 -17.34 -10.85
C ALA A 94 -2.72 -18.13 -12.00
N SER A 95 -2.10 -17.44 -12.93
CA SER A 95 -1.28 -18.07 -13.96
C SER A 95 0.11 -18.40 -13.38
N MET A 96 0.47 -19.68 -13.28
CA MET A 96 1.74 -20.19 -12.71
C MET A 96 2.99 -19.86 -13.57
N ARG A 97 3.04 -18.73 -14.24
CA ARG A 97 4.10 -18.39 -15.20
C ARG A 97 5.39 -17.81 -14.59
N HIS A 98 5.40 -17.49 -13.29
CA HIS A 98 6.53 -16.76 -12.70
C HIS A 98 7.22 -17.56 -11.59
N SER A 99 8.55 -17.62 -11.67
CA SER A 99 9.40 -18.13 -10.60
C SER A 99 9.27 -17.19 -9.39
N ALA A 100 8.67 -17.67 -8.32
CA ALA A 100 8.44 -16.91 -7.11
C ALA A 100 9.69 -16.89 -6.22
N LEU A 101 10.18 -15.70 -5.89
CA LEU A 101 11.21 -15.51 -4.88
C LEU A 101 10.57 -15.05 -3.56
N PRO A 102 11.15 -15.38 -2.40
CA PRO A 102 10.75 -14.75 -1.14
C PRO A 102 10.83 -13.22 -1.26
N ALA A 103 9.79 -12.52 -0.78
CA ALA A 103 9.65 -11.07 -0.94
C ALA A 103 10.86 -10.30 -0.41
N GLU A 104 11.31 -10.62 0.82
CA GLU A 104 12.48 -9.96 1.43
C GLU A 104 13.77 -10.16 0.63
N LYS A 105 13.94 -11.34 0.02
CA LYS A 105 15.09 -11.60 -0.84
C LYS A 105 15.02 -10.78 -2.12
N LEU A 106 13.84 -10.70 -2.74
CA LEU A 106 13.65 -9.91 -3.95
C LEU A 106 13.90 -8.43 -3.70
N ILE A 107 13.45 -7.88 -2.56
CA ILE A 107 13.74 -6.50 -2.15
C ILE A 107 15.24 -6.29 -2.05
N ILE A 108 15.96 -7.16 -1.32
CA ILE A 108 17.42 -7.08 -1.15
C ILE A 108 18.13 -7.09 -2.50
N ASP A 109 17.83 -8.08 -3.33
CA ASP A 109 18.51 -8.27 -4.63
C ASP A 109 18.25 -7.08 -5.57
N THR A 110 17.02 -6.53 -5.54
CA THR A 110 16.62 -5.41 -6.41
C THR A 110 17.29 -4.10 -5.98
N VAL A 111 17.32 -3.80 -4.68
CA VAL A 111 17.99 -2.59 -4.14
C VAL A 111 19.50 -2.67 -4.38
N ARG A 112 20.13 -3.82 -4.10
CA ARG A 112 21.57 -4.03 -4.36
C ARG A 112 21.97 -3.85 -5.82
N ALA A 113 21.10 -4.25 -6.74
CA ALA A 113 21.34 -4.05 -8.17
C ALA A 113 21.16 -2.58 -8.62
N ASN A 114 20.52 -1.74 -7.80
CA ASN A 114 20.20 -0.35 -8.12
C ASN A 114 20.35 0.56 -6.88
N PRO A 115 21.56 0.64 -6.29
CA PRO A 115 21.78 1.39 -5.06
C PRO A 115 21.44 2.88 -5.25
N ASP A 116 20.79 3.47 -4.25
CA ASP A 116 20.39 4.89 -4.20
C ASP A 116 19.42 5.32 -5.32
N GLN A 117 18.75 4.37 -5.99
CA GLN A 117 17.83 4.65 -7.10
C GLN A 117 16.42 4.10 -6.89
N VAL A 118 16.21 3.28 -5.86
CA VAL A 118 14.95 2.54 -5.68
C VAL A 118 14.11 3.22 -4.63
N THR A 119 12.91 3.66 -5.01
CA THR A 119 11.85 4.01 -4.08
C THR A 119 11.06 2.74 -3.73
N ILE A 120 10.80 2.51 -2.44
CA ILE A 120 9.91 1.45 -1.97
C ILE A 120 8.57 2.08 -1.58
N LEU A 121 7.51 1.67 -2.26
CA LEU A 121 6.12 2.00 -1.92
C LEU A 121 5.55 0.83 -1.12
N CYS A 122 5.38 1.03 0.20
CA CYS A 122 4.87 0.03 1.13
C CYS A 122 3.40 0.37 1.45
N LEU A 123 2.48 -0.37 0.87
CA LEU A 123 1.03 -0.18 0.99
C LEU A 123 0.44 -1.11 2.06
N GLY A 124 0.98 -2.31 2.23
CA GLY A 124 0.61 -3.25 3.26
C GLY A 124 1.48 -3.19 4.53
N PRO A 125 1.31 -4.15 5.45
CA PRO A 125 2.18 -4.31 6.62
C PRO A 125 3.66 -4.41 6.23
N ALA A 126 4.52 -3.67 6.91
CA ALA A 126 5.94 -3.52 6.55
C ALA A 126 6.82 -4.76 6.82
N THR A 127 6.21 -5.94 6.96
CA THR A 127 6.85 -7.20 7.37
C THR A 127 8.00 -7.61 6.45
N ASN A 128 7.78 -7.58 5.12
CA ASN A 128 8.79 -7.96 4.14
C ASN A 128 10.00 -7.03 4.17
N LEU A 129 9.73 -5.72 4.18
CA LEU A 129 10.77 -4.70 4.21
C LEU A 129 11.58 -4.75 5.51
N ALA A 130 10.92 -4.95 6.66
CA ALA A 130 11.60 -5.10 7.94
C ALA A 130 12.44 -6.39 7.97
N LYS A 131 11.95 -7.52 7.42
CA LYS A 131 12.74 -8.75 7.25
C LYS A 131 13.98 -8.48 6.38
N ALA A 132 13.83 -7.74 5.28
CA ALA A 132 14.95 -7.36 4.42
C ALA A 132 16.00 -6.53 5.15
N LEU A 133 15.59 -5.50 5.90
CA LEU A 133 16.51 -4.65 6.68
C LEU A 133 17.19 -5.40 7.84
N ARG A 134 16.48 -6.33 8.51
CA ARG A 134 17.10 -7.17 9.55
C ARG A 134 18.15 -8.11 8.98
N ARG A 135 17.88 -8.68 7.81
CA ARG A 135 18.82 -9.59 7.12
C ARG A 135 20.05 -8.85 6.58
N GLU A 136 19.85 -7.61 6.11
CA GLU A 136 20.88 -6.77 5.49
C GLU A 136 20.80 -5.34 6.04
N PRO A 137 21.38 -5.07 7.22
CA PRO A 137 21.27 -3.76 7.86
C PRO A 137 21.78 -2.58 7.01
N ASN A 138 22.76 -2.83 6.14
CA ASN A 138 23.30 -1.81 5.23
C ASN A 138 22.35 -1.45 4.08
N LEU A 139 21.29 -2.25 3.85
CA LEU A 139 20.31 -2.00 2.80
C LEU A 139 19.60 -0.66 3.00
N ALA A 140 19.37 -0.27 4.27
CA ALA A 140 18.70 0.98 4.60
C ALA A 140 19.40 2.22 4.03
N SER A 141 20.72 2.19 3.84
CA SER A 141 21.47 3.28 3.23
C SER A 141 21.55 3.23 1.71
N GLN A 142 21.05 2.17 1.08
CA GLN A 142 21.03 1.96 -0.37
C GLN A 142 19.65 2.19 -0.99
N ILE A 143 18.61 2.37 -0.16
CA ILE A 143 17.26 2.71 -0.59
C ILE A 143 17.18 4.23 -0.75
N ASP A 144 16.71 4.72 -1.90
CA ASP A 144 16.52 6.16 -2.15
C ASP A 144 15.51 6.74 -1.14
N GLN A 145 14.30 6.15 -1.08
CA GLN A 145 13.30 6.49 -0.07
C GLN A 145 12.27 5.37 0.11
N ILE A 146 11.55 5.44 1.23
CA ILE A 146 10.38 4.62 1.53
C ILE A 146 9.16 5.55 1.62
N ILE A 147 8.09 5.23 0.89
CA ILE A 147 6.76 5.82 1.08
C ILE A 147 5.90 4.71 1.64
N MET A 148 5.24 4.94 2.78
CA MET A 148 4.42 3.92 3.42
C MET A 148 3.06 4.46 3.86
N THR A 149 2.02 3.67 3.66
CA THR A 149 0.69 3.90 4.24
C THR A 149 0.62 3.24 5.61
N GLY A 150 0.01 3.91 6.56
CA GLY A 150 -0.20 3.33 7.88
C GLY A 150 -0.21 4.33 9.02
N GLY A 151 -0.64 3.85 10.18
CA GLY A 151 -0.77 4.65 11.37
C GLY A 151 -1.85 5.73 11.29
N SER A 152 -2.04 6.45 12.37
CA SER A 152 -2.98 7.57 12.47
C SER A 152 -2.41 8.61 13.40
N MET A 153 -2.32 9.87 12.94
CA MET A 153 -1.76 10.99 13.70
C MET A 153 -2.78 11.63 14.66
N ASP A 154 -4.07 11.46 14.38
CA ASP A 154 -5.17 11.95 15.23
C ASP A 154 -5.59 10.94 16.30
N GLY A 155 -4.99 9.73 16.30
CA GLY A 155 -5.26 8.68 17.26
C GLY A 155 -6.56 7.91 17.00
N HIS A 156 -7.19 8.06 15.83
CA HIS A 156 -8.38 7.32 15.45
C HIS A 156 -8.03 6.21 14.46
N GLY A 157 -8.19 4.97 14.87
CA GLY A 157 -7.90 3.81 14.05
C GLY A 157 -9.03 3.39 13.11
N ASN A 158 -8.78 2.31 12.36
CA ASN A 158 -9.78 1.61 11.52
C ASN A 158 -9.93 0.14 11.89
N VAL A 159 -8.97 -0.44 12.61
CA VAL A 159 -9.02 -1.83 13.09
C VAL A 159 -9.21 -1.92 14.61
N THR A 160 -8.67 -0.97 15.34
CA THR A 160 -8.98 -0.73 16.75
C THR A 160 -9.35 0.74 16.96
N ALA A 161 -9.72 1.12 18.17
CA ALA A 161 -10.06 2.51 18.46
C ALA A 161 -8.93 3.51 18.14
N CYS A 162 -7.67 3.10 18.23
CA CYS A 162 -6.52 3.98 18.08
C CYS A 162 -5.48 3.52 17.06
N SER A 163 -5.66 2.36 16.43
CA SER A 163 -4.64 1.81 15.53
C SER A 163 -5.18 1.59 14.12
N GLU A 164 -4.37 2.00 13.16
CA GLU A 164 -4.56 1.69 11.76
C GLU A 164 -4.09 0.26 11.47
N PHE A 165 -4.66 -0.37 10.43
CA PHE A 165 -4.53 -1.78 10.11
C PHE A 165 -3.06 -2.22 9.93
N ASN A 166 -2.30 -1.59 9.06
CA ASN A 166 -0.93 -2.00 8.73
C ASN A 166 -0.02 -1.97 9.96
N PHE A 167 -0.16 -0.93 10.78
CA PHE A 167 0.62 -0.77 12.01
C PHE A 167 0.13 -1.69 13.11
N HIS A 168 -1.18 -1.97 13.18
CA HIS A 168 -1.71 -2.94 14.14
C HIS A 168 -1.30 -4.37 13.78
N PHE A 169 -1.28 -4.70 12.49
CA PHE A 169 -0.95 -6.04 12.01
C PHE A 169 0.49 -6.42 12.37
N ASP A 170 1.47 -5.55 12.05
CA ASP A 170 2.88 -5.77 12.40
C ASP A 170 3.56 -4.49 12.94
N PRO A 171 3.27 -4.13 14.21
CA PRO A 171 3.83 -2.92 14.82
C PRO A 171 5.35 -2.95 14.97
N VAL A 172 5.93 -4.14 15.14
CA VAL A 172 7.38 -4.32 15.28
C VAL A 172 8.08 -3.99 13.96
N SER A 173 7.51 -4.42 12.84
CA SER A 173 8.04 -4.09 11.52
C SER A 173 7.86 -2.61 11.20
N ALA A 174 6.68 -2.02 11.49
CA ALA A 174 6.44 -0.58 11.33
C ALA A 174 7.46 0.23 12.13
N LYS A 175 7.66 -0.10 13.41
CA LYS A 175 8.70 0.51 14.27
C LYS A 175 10.11 0.36 13.70
N THR A 176 10.45 -0.82 13.17
CA THR A 176 11.75 -1.07 12.53
C THR A 176 11.97 -0.12 11.35
N ILE A 177 10.97 0.08 10.51
CA ILE A 177 11.07 0.99 9.37
C ILE A 177 11.17 2.45 9.82
N LEU A 178 10.32 2.90 10.77
CA LEU A 178 10.38 4.26 11.27
C LEU A 178 11.74 4.60 11.88
N ASN A 179 12.41 3.64 12.52
CA ASN A 179 13.73 3.82 13.13
C ASN A 179 14.91 3.55 12.17
N SER A 180 14.66 3.14 10.93
CA SER A 180 15.71 2.96 9.92
C SER A 180 16.36 4.30 9.53
N ARG A 181 17.54 4.24 8.89
CA ARG A 181 18.27 5.44 8.42
C ARG A 181 17.80 5.97 7.06
N THR A 182 16.90 5.24 6.41
CA THR A 182 16.36 5.63 5.09
C THR A 182 15.48 6.88 5.22
N THR A 183 15.44 7.72 4.21
CA THR A 183 14.42 8.78 4.08
C THR A 183 13.04 8.15 3.95
N LYS A 184 12.07 8.60 4.76
CA LYS A 184 10.72 8.02 4.80
C LYS A 184 9.66 9.08 4.72
N THR A 185 8.59 8.76 3.99
CA THR A 185 7.33 9.51 3.99
C THR A 185 6.22 8.59 4.47
N LEU A 186 5.53 9.00 5.52
CA LEU A 186 4.38 8.29 6.08
C LEU A 186 3.09 8.98 5.63
N VAL A 187 2.16 8.20 5.11
CA VAL A 187 0.82 8.64 4.71
C VAL A 187 -0.19 8.04 5.69
N PRO A 188 -0.59 8.80 6.72
CA PRO A 188 -1.43 8.27 7.78
C PRO A 188 -2.92 8.23 7.38
N LEU A 189 -3.68 7.41 8.10
CA LEU A 189 -5.10 7.18 7.87
C LEU A 189 -5.95 8.46 7.94
N ASP A 190 -5.61 9.39 8.82
CA ASP A 190 -6.32 10.69 8.95
C ASP A 190 -6.15 11.59 7.72
N ILE A 191 -5.19 11.29 6.87
CA ILE A 191 -5.00 11.95 5.57
C ILE A 191 -5.74 11.18 4.48
N THR A 192 -5.55 9.87 4.37
CA THR A 192 -6.14 9.08 3.28
C THR A 192 -7.67 9.08 3.33
N ARG A 193 -8.27 9.09 4.52
CA ARG A 193 -9.74 9.14 4.71
C ARG A 193 -10.40 10.45 4.24
N GLN A 194 -9.63 11.49 3.92
CA GLN A 194 -10.18 12.74 3.39
C GLN A 194 -10.59 12.62 1.92
N VAL A 195 -10.16 11.54 1.24
CA VAL A 195 -10.52 11.28 -0.15
C VAL A 195 -11.51 10.12 -0.20
N THR A 196 -12.74 10.43 -0.55
CA THR A 196 -13.84 9.46 -0.63
C THR A 196 -14.34 9.33 -2.04
N PHE A 197 -14.84 8.13 -2.39
CA PHE A 197 -15.40 7.83 -3.70
C PHE A 197 -16.85 7.39 -3.52
N GLY A 198 -17.78 8.08 -4.16
CA GLY A 198 -19.19 7.70 -4.25
C GLY A 198 -19.43 6.67 -5.35
N LEU A 199 -20.67 6.19 -5.45
CA LEU A 199 -21.04 5.13 -6.40
C LEU A 199 -20.81 5.56 -7.86
N GLU A 200 -20.85 6.89 -8.14
CA GLU A 200 -20.55 7.47 -9.45
C GLU A 200 -19.14 7.13 -9.95
N PHE A 201 -18.20 6.81 -9.04
CA PHE A 201 -16.86 6.39 -9.42
C PHE A 201 -16.84 5.15 -10.33
N LEU A 202 -17.84 4.27 -10.21
CA LEU A 202 -17.96 3.11 -11.10
C LEU A 202 -18.24 3.50 -12.56
N GLU A 203 -18.86 4.67 -12.80
CA GLU A 203 -19.09 5.20 -14.13
C GLU A 203 -17.84 5.87 -14.72
N GLU A 204 -16.96 6.38 -13.85
CA GLU A 204 -15.69 7.01 -14.20
C GLU A 204 -14.57 6.02 -14.52
N LEU A 205 -14.77 4.72 -14.25
CA LEU A 205 -13.78 3.68 -14.52
C LEU A 205 -13.50 3.50 -16.02
N PRO A 206 -12.28 3.04 -16.39
CA PRO A 206 -11.96 2.71 -17.77
C PRO A 206 -12.98 1.76 -18.41
N ALA A 207 -13.02 1.78 -19.75
CA ALA A 207 -13.92 0.89 -20.50
C ALA A 207 -13.64 -0.58 -20.14
N GLU A 208 -14.71 -1.38 -20.03
CA GLU A 208 -14.63 -2.82 -19.73
C GLU A 208 -13.87 -3.61 -20.81
N SER A 209 -13.74 -3.07 -22.01
CA SER A 209 -12.94 -3.67 -23.08
C SER A 209 -11.44 -3.62 -22.83
N SER A 210 -10.94 -2.76 -21.92
CA SER A 210 -9.55 -2.75 -21.49
C SER A 210 -9.35 -3.72 -20.31
N ARG A 211 -8.16 -4.29 -20.18
CA ARG A 211 -7.83 -5.23 -19.09
C ARG A 211 -7.96 -4.56 -17.71
N CYS A 212 -7.47 -3.34 -17.58
CA CYS A 212 -7.59 -2.55 -16.36
C CYS A 212 -9.07 -2.27 -16.03
N GLY A 213 -9.87 -1.82 -17.01
CA GLY A 213 -11.28 -1.56 -16.79
C GLY A 213 -12.08 -2.80 -16.44
N TYR A 214 -11.83 -3.93 -17.13
CA TYR A 214 -12.42 -5.22 -16.78
C TYR A 214 -12.11 -5.60 -15.32
N PHE A 215 -10.82 -5.57 -14.95
CA PHE A 215 -10.37 -5.95 -13.61
C PHE A 215 -11.04 -5.10 -12.51
N LEU A 216 -10.99 -3.77 -12.64
CA LEU A 216 -11.53 -2.85 -11.64
C LEU A 216 -13.06 -2.98 -11.49
N ARG A 217 -13.78 -3.22 -12.59
CA ARG A 217 -15.24 -3.43 -12.57
C ARG A 217 -15.67 -4.73 -11.92
N GLN A 218 -14.78 -5.72 -11.80
CA GLN A 218 -15.07 -6.94 -11.06
C GLN A 218 -14.91 -6.73 -9.53
N ILE A 219 -13.91 -5.96 -9.09
CA ILE A 219 -13.57 -5.86 -7.66
C ILE A 219 -14.28 -4.71 -6.92
N LEU A 220 -14.37 -3.53 -7.53
CA LEU A 220 -14.88 -2.32 -6.85
C LEU A 220 -16.37 -2.38 -6.43
N PRO A 221 -17.29 -2.99 -7.18
CA PRO A 221 -18.68 -3.09 -6.74
C PRO A 221 -18.84 -3.85 -5.41
N PHE A 222 -17.92 -4.77 -5.09
CA PHE A 222 -17.91 -5.44 -3.79
C PHE A 222 -17.60 -4.43 -2.67
N ALA A 223 -16.58 -3.58 -2.84
CA ALA A 223 -16.20 -2.58 -1.84
C ALA A 223 -17.39 -1.66 -1.49
N PHE A 224 -18.12 -1.15 -2.51
CA PHE A 224 -19.31 -0.33 -2.27
C PHE A 224 -20.38 -1.06 -1.47
N ARG A 225 -20.67 -2.33 -1.81
CA ARG A 225 -21.64 -3.13 -1.05
C ARG A 225 -21.17 -3.35 0.40
N SER A 226 -19.89 -3.68 0.58
CA SER A 226 -19.31 -3.93 1.90
C SER A 226 -19.35 -2.71 2.81
N TYR A 227 -18.92 -1.56 2.31
CA TYR A 227 -18.92 -0.32 3.09
C TYR A 227 -20.33 0.06 3.51
N ARG A 228 -21.31 -0.07 2.60
CA ARG A 228 -22.73 0.19 2.93
C ARG A 228 -23.26 -0.80 3.96
N GLN A 229 -23.01 -2.10 3.78
CA GLN A 229 -23.59 -3.15 4.63
C GLN A 229 -22.94 -3.21 6.01
N HIS A 230 -21.64 -3.04 6.11
CA HIS A 230 -20.90 -3.25 7.36
C HIS A 230 -20.53 -1.96 8.08
N LEU A 231 -20.32 -0.87 7.36
CA LEU A 231 -19.91 0.41 7.91
C LEU A 231 -21.03 1.47 7.86
N GLY A 232 -22.14 1.23 7.14
CA GLY A 232 -23.21 2.21 6.94
C GLY A 232 -22.77 3.42 6.13
N GLN A 233 -21.74 3.28 5.28
CA GLN A 233 -21.17 4.35 4.47
C GLN A 233 -21.57 4.21 3.00
N GLU A 234 -21.96 5.31 2.37
CA GLU A 234 -22.30 5.35 0.93
C GLU A 234 -21.07 5.61 0.05
N THR A 235 -19.91 5.88 0.65
CA THR A 235 -18.63 6.11 -0.04
C THR A 235 -17.60 5.09 0.44
N ILE A 236 -16.63 4.77 -0.42
CA ILE A 236 -15.49 3.94 -0.08
C ILE A 236 -14.23 4.77 0.12
N LEU A 237 -13.27 4.21 0.84
CA LEU A 237 -11.91 4.71 0.97
C LEU A 237 -10.98 3.82 0.16
N LEU A 238 -10.02 4.45 -0.51
CA LEU A 238 -8.93 3.79 -1.23
C LEU A 238 -7.61 4.30 -0.64
N ASN A 239 -7.28 3.83 0.56
CA ASN A 239 -6.17 4.36 1.36
C ASN A 239 -4.83 4.21 0.64
N ASP A 240 -4.55 3.03 0.10
CA ASP A 240 -3.31 2.72 -0.58
C ASP A 240 -3.20 3.44 -1.92
N THR A 241 -4.33 3.62 -2.60
CA THR A 241 -4.40 4.44 -3.82
C THR A 241 -4.01 5.89 -3.54
N VAL A 242 -4.52 6.47 -2.44
CA VAL A 242 -4.13 7.83 -2.01
C VAL A 242 -2.65 7.86 -1.60
N GLY A 243 -2.18 6.82 -0.89
CA GLY A 243 -0.77 6.66 -0.53
C GLY A 243 0.16 6.61 -1.75
N ALA A 244 -0.23 5.90 -2.79
CA ALA A 244 0.51 5.82 -4.04
C ALA A 244 0.63 7.18 -4.75
N LEU A 245 -0.33 8.10 -4.55
CA LEU A 245 -0.27 9.43 -5.14
C LEU A 245 0.85 10.30 -4.57
N VAL A 246 1.33 10.04 -3.37
CA VAL A 246 2.51 10.74 -2.83
C VAL A 246 3.74 10.48 -3.73
N LEU A 247 3.82 9.30 -4.36
CA LEU A 247 4.82 8.99 -5.36
C LEU A 247 4.53 9.64 -6.72
N LEU A 248 3.25 9.64 -7.16
CA LEU A 248 2.81 10.08 -8.48
C LEU A 248 2.74 11.61 -8.61
N LYS A 249 2.28 12.30 -7.55
CA LYS A 249 1.96 13.72 -7.49
C LYS A 249 2.27 14.32 -6.12
N PRO A 250 3.55 14.32 -5.69
CA PRO A 250 3.93 14.81 -4.36
C PRO A 250 3.51 16.26 -4.10
N GLU A 251 3.38 17.08 -5.15
CA GLU A 251 2.95 18.47 -5.05
C GLU A 251 1.51 18.68 -4.56
N LEU A 252 0.69 17.63 -4.53
CA LEU A 252 -0.66 17.68 -3.98
C LEU A 252 -0.70 17.47 -2.46
N PHE A 253 0.45 17.21 -1.84
CA PHE A 253 0.57 16.87 -0.42
C PHE A 253 1.49 17.84 0.32
N GLN A 254 1.14 18.08 1.58
CA GLN A 254 1.99 18.79 2.52
C GLN A 254 2.63 17.78 3.47
N THR A 255 3.90 17.97 3.79
CA THR A 255 4.63 17.07 4.71
C THR A 255 5.33 17.85 5.80
N GLU A 256 5.44 17.25 6.98
CA GLU A 256 6.17 17.77 8.12
C GLU A 256 7.13 16.69 8.65
N LEU A 257 8.36 17.06 8.96
CA LEU A 257 9.35 16.17 9.55
C LEU A 257 9.15 16.14 11.08
N VAL A 258 8.70 15.00 11.60
CA VAL A 258 8.33 14.84 13.01
C VAL A 258 8.95 13.59 13.64
N PRO A 259 9.10 13.56 14.99
CA PRO A 259 9.45 12.33 15.69
C PRO A 259 8.22 11.44 15.80
N CYS A 260 8.32 10.21 15.31
CA CYS A 260 7.28 9.18 15.45
C CYS A 260 7.87 7.86 15.93
N ASP A 261 7.09 7.15 16.72
CA ASP A 261 7.34 5.77 17.14
C ASP A 261 6.03 4.96 17.10
N VAL A 262 6.10 3.65 17.26
CA VAL A 262 4.95 2.75 17.26
C VAL A 262 4.88 1.99 18.57
N GLU A 263 3.70 1.96 19.18
CA GLU A 263 3.43 1.13 20.35
C GLU A 263 3.33 -0.35 19.95
N THR A 264 4.18 -1.18 20.54
CA THR A 264 4.30 -2.60 20.18
C THR A 264 3.68 -3.58 21.17
N GLU A 265 3.51 -3.19 22.44
CA GLU A 265 3.18 -4.10 23.56
C GLU A 265 1.86 -3.78 24.26
N GLY A 266 1.31 -2.59 24.06
CA GLY A 266 0.10 -2.13 24.74
C GLY A 266 -1.14 -2.95 24.36
N GLN A 267 -1.94 -3.36 25.32
CA GLN A 267 -3.16 -4.13 25.08
C GLN A 267 -4.22 -3.36 24.27
N LEU A 268 -4.40 -2.06 24.56
CA LEU A 268 -5.36 -1.20 23.87
C LEU A 268 -4.72 -0.36 22.77
N THR A 269 -3.41 -0.17 22.84
CA THR A 269 -2.66 0.77 22.01
C THR A 269 -1.69 0.09 21.05
N ARG A 270 -1.69 -1.25 20.95
CA ARG A 270 -0.88 -2.00 19.99
C ARG A 270 -1.04 -1.43 18.59
N GLY A 271 0.06 -1.06 17.93
CA GLY A 271 0.08 -0.48 16.59
C GLY A 271 -0.27 1.01 16.53
N MET A 272 -0.50 1.65 17.69
CA MET A 272 -0.74 3.09 17.73
C MET A 272 0.53 3.85 17.29
N LEU A 273 0.37 4.76 16.34
CA LEU A 273 1.41 5.72 15.97
C LEU A 273 1.50 6.80 17.05
N VAL A 274 2.66 6.97 17.62
CA VAL A 274 2.92 7.97 18.67
C VAL A 274 3.87 9.04 18.12
N SER A 275 3.41 10.30 18.14
CA SER A 275 4.23 11.47 17.80
C SER A 275 4.31 12.41 18.99
N ASP A 276 5.52 12.75 19.42
CA ASP A 276 5.72 13.68 20.51
C ASP A 276 5.59 15.11 19.99
N ARG A 277 4.42 15.72 20.25
CA ARG A 277 4.07 17.09 19.85
C ARG A 277 4.22 18.10 20.98
N ARG A 278 4.87 17.73 22.06
CA ARG A 278 5.19 18.69 23.16
C ARG A 278 6.17 19.75 22.66
N ASN A 279 6.22 20.91 23.33
CA ASN A 279 7.15 22.00 22.96
C ASN A 279 8.64 21.58 23.01
N LEU A 280 8.96 20.58 23.82
CA LEU A 280 10.29 19.98 23.92
C LEU A 280 10.14 18.47 23.70
N PRO A 281 10.10 18.00 22.45
CA PRO A 281 10.02 16.57 22.16
C PRO A 281 11.32 15.86 22.57
N GLU A 282 11.20 14.67 23.13
CA GLU A 282 12.36 13.84 23.52
C GLU A 282 13.01 13.13 22.33
N GLY A 283 12.23 12.89 21.25
CA GLY A 283 12.68 12.21 20.04
C GLY A 283 13.31 13.15 19.01
N ARG A 284 14.23 12.63 18.21
CA ARG A 284 14.67 13.32 16.99
C ARG A 284 13.69 13.05 15.88
N PRO A 285 13.37 14.07 15.04
CA PRO A 285 12.55 13.86 13.85
C PRO A 285 13.13 12.74 12.97
N ASN A 286 12.31 11.78 12.58
CA ASN A 286 12.73 10.56 11.87
C ASN A 286 11.89 10.23 10.64
N VAL A 287 10.74 10.88 10.45
CA VAL A 287 9.84 10.61 9.32
C VAL A 287 9.15 11.87 8.83
N HIS A 288 9.04 12.03 7.51
CA HIS A 288 8.18 13.02 6.89
C HIS A 288 6.75 12.49 6.92
N VAL A 289 5.87 13.10 7.69
CA VAL A 289 4.46 12.73 7.76
C VAL A 289 3.66 13.65 6.85
N VAL A 290 2.78 13.06 6.03
CA VAL A 290 1.80 13.85 5.27
C VAL A 290 0.79 14.44 6.25
N THR A 291 0.67 15.78 6.25
CA THR A 291 -0.19 16.54 7.17
C THR A 291 -1.36 17.21 6.47
N GLY A 292 -1.37 17.24 5.15
CA GLY A 292 -2.45 17.81 4.36
C GLY A 292 -2.41 17.37 2.90
N LEU A 293 -3.56 17.42 2.24
CA LEU A 293 -3.70 17.11 0.84
C LEU A 293 -4.77 17.99 0.15
N MET A 294 -4.70 18.07 -1.16
CA MET A 294 -5.71 18.73 -1.99
C MET A 294 -6.76 17.70 -2.45
N ALA A 295 -7.71 17.33 -1.57
CA ALA A 295 -8.60 16.17 -1.72
C ALA A 295 -9.30 16.07 -3.08
N THR A 296 -9.89 17.17 -3.56
CA THR A 296 -10.57 17.20 -4.87
C THR A 296 -9.61 16.92 -6.03
N GLN A 297 -8.40 17.50 -5.99
CA GLN A 297 -7.40 17.28 -7.04
C GLN A 297 -6.81 15.87 -6.97
N VAL A 298 -6.61 15.33 -5.77
CA VAL A 298 -6.18 13.94 -5.53
C VAL A 298 -7.21 12.97 -6.13
N ARG A 299 -8.51 13.14 -5.81
CA ARG A 299 -9.58 12.31 -6.38
C ARG A 299 -9.60 12.39 -7.91
N GLN A 300 -9.58 13.60 -8.46
CA GLN A 300 -9.61 13.79 -9.91
C GLN A 300 -8.41 13.13 -10.59
N PHE A 301 -7.22 13.29 -10.02
CA PHE A 301 -6.02 12.67 -10.58
C PHE A 301 -6.09 11.14 -10.57
N ILE A 302 -6.68 10.52 -9.54
CA ILE A 302 -6.90 9.07 -9.50
C ILE A 302 -7.77 8.63 -10.68
N VAL A 303 -8.90 9.31 -10.91
CA VAL A 303 -9.80 9.02 -12.05
C VAL A 303 -9.06 9.16 -13.38
N ASP A 304 -8.37 10.28 -13.59
CA ASP A 304 -7.64 10.55 -14.83
C ASP A 304 -6.56 9.50 -15.09
N GLN A 305 -5.80 9.11 -14.03
CA GLN A 305 -4.74 8.13 -14.13
C GLN A 305 -5.28 6.72 -14.44
N LEU A 306 -6.43 6.35 -13.87
CA LEU A 306 -7.07 5.08 -14.20
C LEU A 306 -7.54 5.04 -15.66
N VAL A 307 -8.04 6.14 -16.21
CA VAL A 307 -8.38 6.24 -17.65
C VAL A 307 -7.13 6.06 -18.51
N VAL A 308 -6.00 6.68 -18.14
CA VAL A 308 -4.71 6.48 -18.82
C VAL A 308 -4.29 5.01 -18.77
N SER A 309 -4.39 4.36 -17.62
CA SER A 309 -4.07 2.93 -17.44
C SER A 309 -5.01 2.04 -18.28
N GLY A 310 -6.29 2.39 -18.37
CA GLY A 310 -7.24 1.71 -19.24
C GLY A 310 -6.83 1.76 -20.71
N ASN A 311 -6.48 2.94 -21.20
CA ASN A 311 -6.04 3.13 -22.60
C ASN A 311 -4.74 2.38 -22.90
N ALA A 312 -3.82 2.29 -21.94
CA ALA A 312 -2.55 1.58 -22.09
C ALA A 312 -2.69 0.05 -22.00
N SER A 313 -3.81 -0.45 -21.43
CA SER A 313 -4.11 -1.89 -21.26
C SER A 313 -5.18 -2.41 -22.22
N ALA A 314 -5.52 -1.63 -23.26
CA ALA A 314 -6.54 -1.96 -24.25
C ALA A 314 -6.12 -3.08 -25.22
#